data_f2bf8cf9be14e32f16252238baf07336
#
_entry.id   f2bf8cf9be14e32f16252238baf07336
#
_cell.length_a   1.000
_cell.length_b   1.000
_cell.length_c   1.000
_cell.angle_alpha   90.00
_cell.angle_beta   90.00
_cell.angle_gamma   90.00
#
_symmetry.space_group_name_H-M   'P 1'
#
loop_
_entity.id
_entity.type
_entity.pdbx_description
1 polymer ?
#
loop_
_entity_poly.entity_id
_entity_poly.type
_entity_poly.pdbx_seq_one_letter_code
_entity_poly.pdbx_strand_id
1 'polypeptide(L)'
;MSSSYDLLRSKNILAILDGDTTFGVYSFNDEKKNVEIKMPYLNGPALCDISTQFGFPARYEWGAALSRWQYLDNLLEYCISEDKCSDLLAYLFDKERFSGILSDCTVEEINIAYNFITAAIIQKINGILYFGGNKLSIIGKRFVVHPIDSHPEVETPKIKNIDREYIKDISSRAMDDVEQNNFDSAITKSRTLLEETFCYVIEKKGAAPSDNGDMMKLFKQVRELYNMHTDKDTDRRINTLLSGLNSIVSAISEMRNKDSDAHGVGSK
;
A
#
# COMPACT_ATOMS: atom_id res chain seq x y z
N MET A 1 15.93 21.34 5.61
CA MET A 1 14.97 20.70 4.70
C MET A 1 13.80 20.27 5.55
N SER A 2 12.57 20.68 5.21
CA SER A 2 11.36 20.22 5.91
C SER A 2 11.24 18.72 5.70
N SER A 3 11.03 17.95 6.77
CA SER A 3 10.81 16.52 6.67
C SER A 3 9.46 16.26 5.97
N SER A 4 9.36 15.22 5.13
CA SER A 4 8.08 14.80 4.53
C SER A 4 6.99 14.53 5.57
N TYR A 5 7.38 14.39 6.84
CA TYR A 5 6.50 14.11 7.97
C TYR A 5 6.09 15.34 8.80
N ASP A 6 6.63 16.55 8.53
CA ASP A 6 6.36 17.72 9.38
C ASP A 6 4.86 18.04 9.47
N LEU A 7 4.15 18.00 8.33
CA LEU A 7 2.71 18.25 8.32
C LEU A 7 1.90 17.06 8.85
N LEU A 8 2.42 15.83 8.82
CA LEU A 8 1.76 14.67 9.41
C LEU A 8 1.58 14.86 10.93
N ARG A 9 2.51 15.56 11.57
CA ARG A 9 2.48 15.92 12.99
C ARG A 9 1.71 17.21 13.26
N SER A 10 1.08 17.81 12.25
CA SER A 10 0.25 19.01 12.45
C SER A 10 -0.94 18.72 13.35
N LYS A 11 -1.31 19.68 14.20
CA LYS A 11 -2.43 19.56 15.14
C LYS A 11 -3.73 19.14 14.46
N ASN A 12 -3.94 19.56 13.21
CA ASN A 12 -5.13 19.21 12.45
C ASN A 12 -5.13 17.71 12.08
N ILE A 13 -3.99 17.14 11.66
CA ILE A 13 -3.90 15.70 11.37
C ILE A 13 -3.95 14.88 12.65
N LEU A 14 -3.31 15.35 13.73
CA LEU A 14 -3.41 14.69 15.04
C LEU A 14 -4.85 14.59 15.52
N ALA A 15 -5.64 15.68 15.37
CA ALA A 15 -7.08 15.68 15.72
C ALA A 15 -7.92 14.77 14.82
N ILE A 16 -7.47 14.49 13.59
CA ILE A 16 -8.10 13.48 12.75
C ILE A 16 -7.75 12.08 13.29
N LEU A 17 -6.47 11.79 13.49
CA LEU A 17 -5.97 10.47 13.84
C LEU A 17 -6.42 10.01 15.25
N ASP A 18 -6.60 10.92 16.20
CA ASP A 18 -7.07 10.60 17.55
C ASP A 18 -8.60 10.54 17.68
N GLY A 19 -9.32 10.77 16.56
CA GLY A 19 -10.77 10.65 16.48
C GLY A 19 -11.56 11.84 17.00
N ASP A 20 -10.94 13.02 17.19
CA ASP A 20 -11.63 14.24 17.59
C ASP A 20 -12.43 14.88 16.44
N THR A 21 -12.00 14.63 15.20
CA THR A 21 -12.60 15.29 14.03
C THR A 21 -13.59 14.36 13.34
N THR A 22 -14.82 14.83 13.15
CA THR A 22 -15.87 14.14 12.37
C THR A 22 -16.09 14.90 11.06
N PHE A 23 -16.21 14.17 9.94
CA PHE A 23 -16.38 14.74 8.59
C PHE A 23 -17.79 14.56 8.03
N GLY A 24 -18.77 14.32 8.88
CA GLY A 24 -20.15 14.05 8.52
C GLY A 24 -20.52 12.59 8.74
N VAL A 25 -21.52 12.12 8.01
CA VAL A 25 -22.05 10.77 8.15
C VAL A 25 -22.10 10.09 6.78
N TYR A 26 -21.86 8.78 6.78
CA TYR A 26 -22.14 7.90 5.66
C TYR A 26 -23.52 7.29 5.86
N SER A 27 -24.43 7.44 4.90
CA SER A 27 -25.78 6.89 4.92
C SER A 27 -25.87 5.70 3.99
N PHE A 28 -26.40 4.58 4.48
CA PHE A 28 -26.73 3.45 3.64
C PHE A 28 -28.04 3.71 2.86
N ASN A 29 -28.27 2.98 1.77
CA ASN A 29 -29.42 3.17 0.88
C ASN A 29 -30.78 3.13 1.59
N ASP A 30 -30.87 2.61 2.81
CA ASP A 30 -32.07 2.50 3.62
C ASP A 30 -32.38 3.73 4.49
N GLU A 31 -31.63 4.83 4.31
CA GLU A 31 -31.72 6.14 5.02
C GLU A 31 -31.85 6.09 6.56
N LYS A 32 -32.07 4.92 7.13
CA LYS A 32 -32.29 4.71 8.57
C LYS A 32 -31.00 4.48 9.36
N LYS A 33 -29.91 4.17 8.65
CA LYS A 33 -28.64 3.83 9.27
C LYS A 33 -27.53 4.75 8.80
N ASN A 34 -26.95 5.44 9.75
CA ASN A 34 -25.89 6.40 9.51
C ASN A 34 -24.66 6.04 10.33
N VAL A 35 -23.49 6.16 9.74
CA VAL A 35 -22.20 5.93 10.40
C VAL A 35 -21.35 7.18 10.30
N GLU A 36 -20.74 7.63 11.40
CA GLU A 36 -19.89 8.81 11.40
C GLU A 36 -18.60 8.57 10.60
N ILE A 37 -18.24 9.56 9.78
CA ILE A 37 -16.98 9.57 9.03
C ILE A 37 -15.90 10.17 9.93
N LYS A 38 -15.25 9.33 10.72
CA LYS A 38 -14.16 9.71 11.62
C LYS A 38 -13.25 8.52 11.93
N MET A 39 -12.07 8.82 12.48
CA MET A 39 -11.24 7.79 13.12
C MET A 39 -11.85 7.37 14.47
N PRO A 40 -11.57 6.13 14.92
CA PRO A 40 -11.93 5.71 16.26
C PRO A 40 -11.32 6.63 17.34
N TYR A 41 -12.13 6.97 18.33
CA TYR A 41 -11.68 7.85 19.40
C TYR A 41 -10.63 7.17 20.27
N LEU A 42 -9.47 7.81 20.43
CA LEU A 42 -8.37 7.37 21.28
C LEU A 42 -8.31 8.23 22.54
N ASN A 43 -8.58 7.64 23.71
CA ASN A 43 -8.37 8.33 24.97
C ASN A 43 -6.89 8.27 25.41
N GLY A 44 -6.53 9.04 26.43
CA GLY A 44 -5.15 9.11 26.93
C GLY A 44 -4.55 7.76 27.32
N PRO A 45 -5.23 6.94 28.14
CA PRO A 45 -4.77 5.59 28.47
C PRO A 45 -4.52 4.72 27.22
N ALA A 46 -5.45 4.71 26.23
CA ALA A 46 -5.28 3.96 25.01
C ALA A 46 -4.05 4.42 24.21
N LEU A 47 -3.77 5.71 24.15
CA LEU A 47 -2.56 6.25 23.52
C LEU A 47 -1.28 5.79 24.20
N CYS A 48 -1.29 5.72 25.55
CA CYS A 48 -0.15 5.19 26.31
C CYS A 48 0.06 3.68 26.08
N ASP A 49 -1.03 2.92 25.98
CA ASP A 49 -0.97 1.49 25.67
C ASP A 49 -0.39 1.25 24.27
N ILE A 50 -0.86 2.01 23.27
CA ILE A 50 -0.33 1.97 21.91
C ILE A 50 1.15 2.36 21.91
N SER A 51 1.54 3.43 22.60
CA SER A 51 2.93 3.86 22.71
C SER A 51 3.83 2.75 23.28
N THR A 52 3.37 2.08 24.31
CA THR A 52 4.09 0.95 24.91
C THR A 52 4.22 -0.23 23.94
N GLN A 53 3.17 -0.53 23.19
CA GLN A 53 3.16 -1.59 22.17
C GLN A 53 4.17 -1.31 21.04
N PHE A 54 4.35 -0.05 20.66
CA PHE A 54 5.33 0.34 19.64
C PHE A 54 6.77 0.51 20.17
N GLY A 55 6.99 0.30 21.48
CA GLY A 55 8.30 0.37 22.10
C GLY A 55 8.66 1.75 22.66
N PHE A 56 7.69 2.64 22.80
CA PHE A 56 7.81 3.94 23.46
C PHE A 56 6.94 3.98 24.72
N PRO A 57 7.40 3.45 25.85
CA PRO A 57 6.60 3.37 27.07
C PRO A 57 6.15 4.75 27.56
N ALA A 58 4.86 4.96 27.64
CA ALA A 58 4.25 6.17 28.17
C ALA A 58 3.27 5.81 29.29
N ARG A 59 3.14 6.69 30.29
CA ARG A 59 2.14 6.55 31.35
C ARG A 59 1.17 7.71 31.28
N TYR A 60 -0.10 7.39 31.40
CA TYR A 60 -1.12 8.41 31.53
C TYR A 60 -1.22 8.86 32.99
N GLU A 61 -1.03 10.15 33.23
CA GLU A 61 -1.15 10.74 34.55
C GLU A 61 -2.40 11.63 34.60
N TRP A 62 -3.31 11.36 35.51
CA TRP A 62 -4.50 12.18 35.72
C TRP A 62 -4.08 13.56 36.26
N GLY A 63 -4.52 14.62 35.56
CA GLY A 63 -4.09 15.98 35.87
C GLY A 63 -2.71 16.37 35.32
N ALA A 64 -2.14 15.54 34.49
CA ALA A 64 -0.85 15.77 33.84
C ALA A 64 -0.86 16.97 32.90
N ALA A 65 0.36 17.53 32.64
CA ALA A 65 0.56 18.66 31.77
C ALA A 65 0.33 18.37 30.28
N LEU A 66 0.23 17.08 29.88
CA LEU A 66 0.08 16.68 28.49
C LEU A 66 -1.39 16.47 28.12
N SER A 67 -1.80 17.07 27.03
CA SER A 67 -3.09 16.79 26.39
C SER A 67 -3.00 15.54 25.52
N ARG A 68 -4.14 14.95 25.17
CA ARG A 68 -4.26 13.73 24.38
C ARG A 68 -3.49 13.80 23.05
N TRP A 69 -3.64 14.90 22.30
CA TRP A 69 -2.93 15.07 21.04
C TRP A 69 -1.40 15.12 21.21
N GLN A 70 -0.89 15.52 22.39
CA GLN A 70 0.56 15.52 22.67
C GLN A 70 1.10 14.11 22.88
N TYR A 71 0.33 13.21 23.48
CA TYR A 71 0.69 11.79 23.54
C TYR A 71 0.79 11.19 22.14
N LEU A 72 -0.15 11.51 21.25
CA LEU A 72 -0.11 11.03 19.87
C LEU A 72 1.05 11.65 19.08
N ASP A 73 1.34 12.93 19.27
CA ASP A 73 2.48 13.61 18.62
C ASP A 73 3.81 12.99 19.02
N ASN A 74 4.01 12.77 20.32
CA ASN A 74 5.22 12.12 20.84
C ASN A 74 5.37 10.69 20.28
N LEU A 75 4.27 9.93 20.20
CA LEU A 75 4.27 8.60 19.61
C LEU A 75 4.62 8.63 18.12
N LEU A 76 4.03 9.55 17.37
CA LEU A 76 4.34 9.75 15.95
C LEU A 76 5.80 10.14 15.73
N GLU A 77 6.33 11.07 16.53
CA GLU A 77 7.74 11.47 16.47
C GLU A 77 8.67 10.28 16.68
N TYR A 78 8.40 9.49 17.71
CA TYR A 78 9.16 8.26 17.96
C TYR A 78 9.05 7.26 16.81
N CYS A 79 7.84 7.02 16.31
CA CYS A 79 7.65 6.08 15.19
C CYS A 79 8.29 6.56 13.89
N ILE A 80 8.35 7.87 13.65
CA ILE A 80 9.06 8.45 12.50
C ILE A 80 10.56 8.25 12.65
N SER A 81 11.12 8.48 13.85
CA SER A 81 12.57 8.31 14.09
C SER A 81 13.03 6.86 14.01
N GLU A 82 12.14 5.90 14.33
CA GLU A 82 12.42 4.47 14.34
C GLU A 82 11.93 3.74 13.07
N ASP A 83 11.55 4.49 12.02
CA ASP A 83 10.99 3.94 10.75
C ASP A 83 9.74 3.05 10.93
N LYS A 84 8.97 3.31 11.98
CA LYS A 84 7.74 2.59 12.34
C LYS A 84 6.46 3.36 12.00
N CYS A 85 6.56 4.50 11.32
CA CYS A 85 5.41 5.36 11.03
C CYS A 85 4.34 4.63 10.20
N SER A 86 4.78 3.85 9.21
CA SER A 86 3.88 3.02 8.39
C SER A 86 3.11 2.01 9.23
N ASP A 87 3.77 1.35 10.17
CA ASP A 87 3.16 0.33 11.03
C ASP A 87 2.16 0.97 12.01
N LEU A 88 2.51 2.15 12.57
CA LEU A 88 1.58 2.90 13.42
C LEU A 88 0.32 3.31 12.65
N LEU A 89 0.47 3.87 11.44
CA LEU A 89 -0.68 4.24 10.64
C LEU A 89 -1.51 3.01 10.25
N ALA A 90 -0.87 1.90 9.85
CA ALA A 90 -1.57 0.65 9.57
C ALA A 90 -2.37 0.16 10.78
N TYR A 91 -1.80 0.24 11.99
CA TYR A 91 -2.48 -0.10 13.22
C TYR A 91 -3.67 0.82 13.52
N LEU A 92 -3.52 2.14 13.33
CA LEU A 92 -4.61 3.10 13.58
C LEU A 92 -5.77 2.92 12.60
N PHE A 93 -5.48 2.57 11.34
CA PHE A 93 -6.45 2.31 10.29
C PHE A 93 -6.93 0.85 10.23
N ASP A 94 -6.51 -0.01 11.16
CA ASP A 94 -6.98 -1.40 11.17
C ASP A 94 -8.50 -1.48 11.35
N LYS A 95 -9.15 -2.34 10.56
CA LYS A 95 -10.61 -2.50 10.56
C LYS A 95 -11.17 -2.87 11.94
N GLU A 96 -10.45 -3.66 12.71
CA GLU A 96 -10.87 -4.06 14.06
C GLU A 96 -11.11 -2.85 14.98
N ARG A 97 -10.34 -1.80 14.81
CA ARG A 97 -10.46 -0.58 15.60
C ARG A 97 -11.75 0.20 15.32
N PHE A 98 -12.31 0.03 14.14
CA PHE A 98 -13.59 0.62 13.77
C PHE A 98 -14.80 -0.14 14.30
N SER A 99 -14.60 -1.24 15.05
CA SER A 99 -15.68 -2.06 15.58
C SER A 99 -16.72 -1.27 16.38
N GLY A 100 -16.29 -0.28 17.16
CA GLY A 100 -17.21 0.59 17.92
C GLY A 100 -18.06 1.50 17.04
N ILE A 101 -17.52 2.01 15.93
CA ILE A 101 -18.23 2.88 14.98
C ILE A 101 -19.17 2.06 14.11
N LEU A 102 -18.81 0.81 13.81
CA LEU A 102 -19.50 -0.10 12.86
C LEU A 102 -20.31 -1.21 13.58
N SER A 103 -20.51 -1.11 14.89
CA SER A 103 -21.13 -2.15 15.72
C SER A 103 -22.52 -2.59 15.25
N ASP A 104 -23.28 -1.64 14.68
CA ASP A 104 -24.67 -1.90 14.24
C ASP A 104 -24.75 -2.31 12.75
N CYS A 105 -23.60 -2.53 12.10
CA CYS A 105 -23.53 -2.87 10.69
C CYS A 105 -23.48 -4.38 10.44
N THR A 106 -24.09 -4.85 9.34
CA THR A 106 -23.88 -6.22 8.82
C THR A 106 -22.47 -6.36 8.26
N VAL A 107 -22.03 -7.59 7.97
CA VAL A 107 -20.67 -7.85 7.45
C VAL A 107 -20.43 -7.13 6.11
N GLU A 108 -21.43 -7.13 5.22
CA GLU A 108 -21.36 -6.42 3.94
C GLU A 108 -21.29 -4.91 4.14
N GLU A 109 -22.14 -4.37 5.03
CA GLU A 109 -22.15 -2.94 5.37
C GLU A 109 -20.85 -2.49 6.03
N ILE A 110 -20.24 -3.33 6.91
CA ILE A 110 -18.95 -3.05 7.52
C ILE A 110 -17.88 -2.85 6.44
N ASN A 111 -17.82 -3.73 5.44
CA ASN A 111 -16.82 -3.61 4.36
C ASN A 111 -17.01 -2.32 3.56
N ILE A 112 -18.23 -2.00 3.17
CA ILE A 112 -18.55 -0.80 2.39
C ILE A 112 -18.24 0.46 3.19
N ALA A 113 -18.77 0.56 4.41
CA ALA A 113 -18.60 1.74 5.27
C ALA A 113 -17.14 1.96 5.66
N TYR A 114 -16.42 0.90 6.05
CA TYR A 114 -14.99 0.98 6.39
C TYR A 114 -14.16 1.52 5.22
N ASN A 115 -14.34 0.98 4.01
CA ASN A 115 -13.60 1.44 2.84
C ASN A 115 -13.92 2.91 2.51
N PHE A 116 -15.20 3.30 2.60
CA PHE A 116 -15.60 4.68 2.39
C PHE A 116 -15.00 5.64 3.44
N ILE A 117 -15.12 5.29 4.73
CA ILE A 117 -14.63 6.11 5.84
C ILE A 117 -13.12 6.31 5.73
N THR A 118 -12.37 5.22 5.54
CA THR A 118 -10.91 5.29 5.45
C THR A 118 -10.45 6.08 4.24
N ALA A 119 -11.07 5.91 3.08
CA ALA A 119 -10.78 6.71 1.88
C ALA A 119 -11.05 8.20 2.11
N ALA A 120 -12.19 8.55 2.71
CA ALA A 120 -12.56 9.93 3.02
C ALA A 120 -11.57 10.58 4.00
N ILE A 121 -11.16 9.86 5.04
CA ILE A 121 -10.18 10.34 6.03
C ILE A 121 -8.81 10.57 5.37
N ILE A 122 -8.32 9.62 4.57
CA ILE A 122 -7.05 9.76 3.85
C ILE A 122 -7.10 10.96 2.90
N GLN A 123 -8.22 11.18 2.21
CA GLN A 123 -8.40 12.36 1.37
C GLN A 123 -8.29 13.67 2.18
N LYS A 124 -8.85 13.73 3.40
CA LYS A 124 -8.73 14.90 4.29
C LYS A 124 -7.30 15.12 4.77
N ILE A 125 -6.61 14.05 5.17
CA ILE A 125 -5.18 14.10 5.53
C ILE A 125 -4.36 14.61 4.34
N ASN A 126 -4.60 14.07 3.13
CA ASN A 126 -3.92 14.49 1.92
C ASN A 126 -4.17 15.95 1.56
N GLY A 127 -5.37 16.48 1.82
CA GLY A 127 -5.64 17.91 1.67
C GLY A 127 -4.74 18.79 2.53
N ILE A 128 -4.34 18.33 3.71
CA ILE A 128 -3.39 19.04 4.60
C ILE A 128 -1.95 18.83 4.13
N LEU A 129 -1.57 17.57 3.83
CA LEU A 129 -0.23 17.23 3.38
C LEU A 129 0.15 17.90 2.05
N TYR A 130 -0.85 18.20 1.21
CA TYR A 130 -0.68 18.90 -0.07
C TYR A 130 0.06 20.22 0.06
N PHE A 131 -0.18 20.98 1.14
CA PHE A 131 0.51 22.25 1.40
C PHE A 131 2.01 22.09 1.68
N GLY A 132 2.46 20.88 2.03
CA GLY A 132 3.88 20.52 2.16
C GLY A 132 4.43 19.76 0.94
N GLY A 133 3.67 19.69 -0.16
CA GLY A 133 4.07 18.96 -1.36
C GLY A 133 4.10 17.43 -1.17
N ASN A 134 3.39 16.90 -0.16
CA ASN A 134 3.38 15.48 0.18
C ASN A 134 1.96 14.89 0.10
N LYS A 135 1.90 13.58 -0.01
CA LYS A 135 0.66 12.81 0.11
C LYS A 135 0.89 11.50 0.88
N LEU A 136 -0.15 11.04 1.53
CA LEU A 136 -0.24 9.72 2.15
C LEU A 136 -0.88 8.75 1.15
N SER A 137 -0.21 7.66 0.86
CA SER A 137 -0.73 6.58 0.01
C SER A 137 -0.70 5.27 0.76
N ILE A 138 -1.68 4.40 0.44
CA ILE A 138 -1.67 3.01 0.89
C ILE A 138 -1.11 2.17 -0.24
N ILE A 139 -0.03 1.43 0.04
CA ILE A 139 0.61 0.55 -0.93
C ILE A 139 0.66 -0.84 -0.32
N GLY A 140 -0.23 -1.71 -0.78
CA GLY A 140 -0.49 -2.96 -0.11
C GLY A 140 -1.06 -2.73 1.30
N LYS A 141 -0.31 -3.14 2.33
CA LYS A 141 -0.67 -2.89 3.75
C LYS A 141 0.13 -1.75 4.38
N ARG A 142 0.96 -1.05 3.61
CA ARG A 142 1.83 0.01 4.11
C ARG A 142 1.27 1.40 3.85
N PHE A 143 1.40 2.26 4.81
CA PHE A 143 1.10 3.69 4.72
C PHE A 143 2.39 4.45 4.47
N VAL A 144 2.49 5.16 3.34
CA VAL A 144 3.70 5.86 2.93
C VAL A 144 3.38 7.33 2.68
N VAL A 145 4.11 8.22 3.37
CA VAL A 145 4.08 9.66 3.08
C VAL A 145 5.23 9.97 2.12
N HIS A 146 4.90 10.52 0.97
CA HIS A 146 5.86 10.80 -0.10
C HIS A 146 5.51 12.07 -0.86
N PRO A 147 6.47 12.71 -1.56
CA PRO A 147 6.19 13.87 -2.41
C PRO A 147 5.12 13.58 -3.46
N ILE A 148 4.31 14.59 -3.78
CA ILE A 148 3.17 14.45 -4.72
C ILE A 148 3.65 14.00 -6.11
N ASP A 149 4.80 14.53 -6.56
CA ASP A 149 5.37 14.24 -7.87
C ASP A 149 6.27 13.00 -7.90
N SER A 150 6.44 12.33 -6.76
CA SER A 150 7.18 11.08 -6.69
C SER A 150 6.20 9.91 -6.70
N HIS A 151 6.49 8.94 -7.55
CA HIS A 151 5.96 7.59 -7.32
C HIS A 151 6.79 6.99 -6.19
N PRO A 152 6.20 6.60 -5.05
CA PRO A 152 6.97 5.94 -4.01
C PRO A 152 7.57 4.68 -4.62
N GLU A 153 8.89 4.63 -4.69
CA GLU A 153 9.57 3.35 -4.88
C GLU A 153 9.28 2.55 -3.63
N VAL A 154 8.33 1.65 -3.75
CA VAL A 154 8.19 0.61 -2.75
C VAL A 154 9.40 -0.27 -2.96
N GLU A 155 10.34 -0.24 -2.02
CA GLU A 155 11.21 -1.40 -1.87
C GLU A 155 10.27 -2.58 -1.66
N THR A 156 10.05 -3.31 -2.73
CA THR A 156 9.32 -4.57 -2.66
C THR A 156 10.05 -5.42 -1.62
N PRO A 157 9.40 -5.82 -0.52
CA PRO A 157 10.04 -6.73 0.42
C PRO A 157 10.56 -7.89 -0.42
N LYS A 158 11.84 -8.22 -0.29
CA LYS A 158 12.41 -9.41 -0.95
C LYS A 158 11.62 -10.61 -0.44
N ILE A 159 10.60 -10.98 -1.19
CA ILE A 159 9.71 -12.09 -0.83
C ILE A 159 10.51 -13.35 -1.10
N LYS A 160 11.01 -13.92 -0.02
CA LYS A 160 11.80 -15.17 -0.09
C LYS A 160 10.95 -16.39 -0.44
N ASN A 161 9.62 -16.29 -0.33
CA ASN A 161 8.70 -17.36 -0.69
C ASN A 161 7.49 -16.77 -1.42
N ILE A 162 7.35 -17.07 -2.70
CA ILE A 162 6.11 -16.87 -3.44
C ILE A 162 5.22 -18.05 -3.11
N ASP A 163 4.26 -17.85 -2.24
CA ASP A 163 3.25 -18.85 -1.94
C ASP A 163 1.97 -18.58 -2.75
N ARG A 164 1.06 -19.54 -2.68
CA ARG A 164 -0.20 -19.47 -3.43
C ARG A 164 -1.11 -18.34 -2.94
N GLU A 165 -1.00 -17.94 -1.68
CA GLU A 165 -1.79 -16.89 -1.07
C GLU A 165 -1.35 -15.51 -1.57
N TYR A 166 -0.05 -15.27 -1.63
CA TYR A 166 0.53 -14.06 -2.19
C TYR A 166 0.17 -13.87 -3.68
N ILE A 167 0.28 -14.94 -4.48
CA ILE A 167 -0.10 -14.91 -5.89
C ILE A 167 -1.58 -14.55 -6.04
N LYS A 168 -2.45 -15.14 -5.22
CA LYS A 168 -3.87 -14.83 -5.21
C LYS A 168 -4.15 -13.39 -4.83
N ASP A 169 -3.50 -12.87 -3.78
CA ASP A 169 -3.68 -11.51 -3.30
C ASP A 169 -3.28 -10.48 -4.38
N ILE A 170 -2.09 -10.61 -4.97
CA ILE A 170 -1.65 -9.72 -6.05
C ILE A 170 -2.55 -9.83 -7.28
N SER A 171 -2.95 -11.05 -7.66
CA SER A 171 -3.84 -11.25 -8.80
C SER A 171 -5.21 -10.62 -8.56
N SER A 172 -5.79 -10.79 -7.36
CA SER A 172 -7.06 -10.17 -6.99
C SER A 172 -6.98 -8.65 -7.09
N ARG A 173 -5.95 -8.06 -6.48
CA ARG A 173 -5.74 -6.59 -6.53
C ARG A 173 -5.50 -6.05 -7.94
N ALA A 174 -4.85 -6.84 -8.81
CA ALA A 174 -4.68 -6.45 -10.21
C ALA A 174 -6.02 -6.49 -10.96
N MET A 175 -6.88 -7.47 -10.67
CA MET A 175 -8.23 -7.54 -11.25
C MET A 175 -9.13 -6.42 -10.74
N ASP A 176 -9.07 -6.10 -9.44
CA ASP A 176 -9.79 -4.96 -8.86
C ASP A 176 -9.40 -3.64 -9.55
N ASP A 177 -8.11 -3.47 -9.87
CA ASP A 177 -7.63 -2.30 -10.61
C ASP A 177 -8.21 -2.27 -12.04
N VAL A 178 -8.31 -3.42 -12.72
CA VAL A 178 -8.94 -3.50 -14.05
C VAL A 178 -10.42 -3.11 -13.98
N GLU A 179 -11.15 -3.59 -12.98
CA GLU A 179 -12.56 -3.25 -12.79
C GLU A 179 -12.77 -1.76 -12.50
N GLN A 180 -11.80 -1.12 -11.84
CA GLN A 180 -11.81 0.31 -11.55
C GLN A 180 -11.24 1.15 -12.70
N ASN A 181 -10.92 0.57 -13.86
CA ASN A 181 -10.24 1.19 -14.99
C ASN A 181 -8.87 1.80 -14.64
N ASN A 182 -8.21 1.28 -13.60
CA ASN A 182 -6.87 1.68 -13.18
C ASN A 182 -5.81 0.78 -13.84
N PHE A 183 -5.73 0.85 -15.17
CA PHE A 183 -4.93 -0.08 -15.99
C PHE A 183 -3.42 0.02 -15.70
N ASP A 184 -2.90 1.21 -15.42
CA ASP A 184 -1.48 1.42 -15.09
C ASP A 184 -1.08 0.68 -13.81
N SER A 185 -1.94 0.71 -12.80
CA SER A 185 -1.74 -0.03 -11.56
C SER A 185 -1.84 -1.55 -11.78
N ALA A 186 -2.78 -2.01 -12.59
CA ALA A 186 -2.92 -3.42 -12.96
C ALA A 186 -1.68 -3.96 -13.68
N ILE A 187 -1.15 -3.19 -14.65
CA ILE A 187 0.08 -3.53 -15.38
C ILE A 187 1.28 -3.58 -14.42
N THR A 188 1.39 -2.61 -13.52
CA THR A 188 2.46 -2.56 -12.53
C THR A 188 2.43 -3.79 -11.61
N LYS A 189 1.26 -4.18 -11.10
CA LYS A 189 1.10 -5.38 -10.26
C LYS A 189 1.41 -6.67 -11.03
N SER A 190 0.97 -6.77 -12.27
CA SER A 190 1.26 -7.93 -13.13
C SER A 190 2.75 -8.07 -13.40
N ARG A 191 3.43 -6.95 -13.62
CA ARG A 191 4.89 -6.93 -13.79
C ARG A 191 5.61 -7.38 -12.52
N THR A 192 5.25 -6.82 -11.36
CA THR A 192 5.84 -7.21 -10.07
C THR A 192 5.68 -8.70 -9.84
N LEU A 193 4.51 -9.27 -10.13
CA LEU A 193 4.27 -10.70 -10.00
C LEU A 193 5.18 -11.54 -10.90
N LEU A 194 5.42 -11.11 -12.13
CA LEU A 194 6.34 -11.79 -13.06
C LEU A 194 7.80 -11.70 -12.60
N GLU A 195 8.26 -10.52 -12.19
CA GLU A 195 9.62 -10.31 -11.68
C GLU A 195 9.90 -11.19 -10.45
N GLU A 196 9.00 -11.19 -9.48
CA GLU A 196 9.10 -12.04 -8.29
C GLU A 196 9.09 -13.54 -8.63
N THR A 197 8.25 -13.94 -9.58
CA THR A 197 8.20 -15.32 -10.06
C THR A 197 9.53 -15.72 -10.68
N PHE A 198 10.13 -14.88 -11.51
CA PHE A 198 11.43 -15.17 -12.13
C PHE A 198 12.55 -15.24 -11.08
N CYS A 199 12.58 -14.31 -10.13
CA CYS A 199 13.55 -14.34 -9.03
C CYS A 199 13.43 -15.66 -8.24
N TYR A 200 12.20 -16.03 -7.87
CA TYR A 200 11.94 -17.26 -7.11
C TYR A 200 12.42 -18.54 -7.85
N VAL A 201 12.13 -18.66 -9.13
CA VAL A 201 12.53 -19.87 -9.88
C VAL A 201 14.05 -19.91 -10.13
N ILE A 202 14.70 -18.75 -10.25
CA ILE A 202 16.17 -18.64 -10.34
C ILE A 202 16.82 -19.09 -9.03
N GLU A 203 16.33 -18.57 -7.90
CA GLU A 203 16.80 -18.95 -6.56
C GLU A 203 16.59 -20.44 -6.27
N LYS A 204 15.47 -21.01 -6.71
CA LYS A 204 15.21 -22.46 -6.60
C LYS A 204 16.25 -23.33 -7.33
N LYS A 205 16.89 -22.78 -8.35
CA LYS A 205 18.00 -23.43 -9.07
C LYS A 205 19.37 -23.16 -8.43
N GLY A 206 19.40 -22.44 -7.30
CA GLY A 206 20.62 -22.10 -6.58
C GLY A 206 21.44 -20.99 -7.25
N ALA A 207 20.86 -20.25 -8.19
CA ALA A 207 21.47 -19.10 -8.84
C ALA A 207 20.98 -17.78 -8.19
N ALA A 208 21.79 -16.71 -8.26
CA ALA A 208 21.37 -15.38 -7.85
C ALA A 208 20.65 -14.68 -9.01
N PRO A 209 19.48 -14.04 -8.76
CA PRO A 209 18.82 -13.22 -9.78
C PRO A 209 19.70 -12.03 -10.19
N SER A 210 19.58 -11.59 -11.45
CA SER A 210 20.29 -10.39 -11.92
C SER A 210 19.80 -9.12 -11.22
N ASP A 211 20.71 -8.29 -10.75
CA ASP A 211 20.45 -7.17 -9.82
C ASP A 211 19.72 -5.95 -10.40
N ASN A 212 19.37 -5.92 -11.66
CA ASN A 212 18.99 -4.67 -12.32
C ASN A 212 17.49 -4.43 -12.51
N GLY A 213 16.59 -5.24 -11.91
CA GLY A 213 15.15 -5.09 -12.13
C GLY A 213 14.70 -5.16 -13.60
N ASP A 214 15.58 -5.66 -14.48
CA ASP A 214 15.31 -5.86 -15.89
C ASP A 214 14.62 -7.21 -16.09
N MET A 215 13.30 -7.15 -16.26
CA MET A 215 12.45 -8.33 -16.43
C MET A 215 12.91 -9.22 -17.59
N MET A 216 13.44 -8.65 -18.69
CA MET A 216 13.92 -9.41 -19.81
C MET A 216 15.21 -10.17 -19.48
N LYS A 217 16.09 -9.60 -18.66
CA LYS A 217 17.29 -10.30 -18.19
C LYS A 217 16.94 -11.45 -17.22
N LEU A 218 16.01 -11.20 -16.30
CA LEU A 218 15.50 -12.26 -15.42
C LEU A 218 14.87 -13.39 -16.23
N PHE A 219 14.02 -13.08 -17.20
CA PHE A 219 13.40 -14.08 -18.06
C PHE A 219 14.43 -14.85 -18.89
N LYS A 220 15.45 -14.18 -19.42
CA LYS A 220 16.56 -14.83 -20.13
C LYS A 220 17.29 -15.82 -19.20
N GLN A 221 17.59 -15.42 -17.96
CA GLN A 221 18.23 -16.26 -16.96
C GLN A 221 17.38 -17.49 -16.62
N VAL A 222 16.05 -17.31 -16.48
CA VAL A 222 15.13 -18.45 -16.29
C VAL A 222 15.20 -19.40 -17.49
N ARG A 223 15.15 -18.90 -18.71
CA ARG A 223 15.23 -19.73 -19.92
C ARG A 223 16.52 -20.54 -19.99
N GLU A 224 17.63 -19.94 -19.64
CA GLU A 224 18.93 -20.63 -19.58
C GLU A 224 18.96 -21.72 -18.51
N LEU A 225 18.50 -21.43 -17.30
CA LEU A 225 18.50 -22.37 -16.17
C LEU A 225 17.55 -23.56 -16.35
N TYR A 226 16.48 -23.39 -17.09
CA TYR A 226 15.44 -24.41 -17.33
C TYR A 226 15.50 -25.02 -18.74
N ASN A 227 16.57 -24.73 -19.53
CA ASN A 227 16.75 -25.21 -20.89
C ASN A 227 15.56 -24.89 -21.81
N MET A 228 14.96 -23.72 -21.66
CA MET A 228 13.83 -23.24 -22.45
C MET A 228 14.31 -22.60 -23.74
N HIS A 229 15.09 -23.34 -24.54
CA HIS A 229 15.63 -22.86 -25.81
C HIS A 229 14.72 -23.26 -26.96
N THR A 230 14.62 -22.36 -27.94
CA THR A 230 14.01 -22.67 -29.24
C THR A 230 15.10 -23.20 -30.16
N ASP A 231 15.03 -24.47 -30.51
CA ASP A 231 15.96 -25.12 -31.44
C ASP A 231 15.22 -25.98 -32.48
N LYS A 232 15.94 -26.49 -33.45
CA LYS A 232 15.37 -27.26 -34.57
C LYS A 232 14.90 -28.65 -34.13
N ASP A 233 15.44 -29.17 -33.03
CA ASP A 233 15.16 -30.52 -32.54
C ASP A 233 13.98 -30.53 -31.54
N THR A 234 13.57 -29.31 -31.08
CA THR A 234 12.42 -29.17 -30.19
C THR A 234 11.09 -29.16 -30.99
N ASP A 235 10.08 -29.84 -30.44
CA ASP A 235 8.73 -29.89 -31.04
C ASP A 235 8.25 -28.47 -31.45
N ARG A 236 7.74 -28.35 -32.70
CA ARG A 236 7.28 -27.08 -33.25
C ARG A 236 6.29 -26.37 -32.35
N ARG A 237 5.42 -27.08 -31.65
CA ARG A 237 4.40 -26.51 -30.74
C ARG A 237 5.06 -25.88 -29.51
N ILE A 238 6.10 -26.52 -28.97
CA ILE A 238 6.89 -26.00 -27.85
C ILE A 238 7.64 -24.73 -28.31
N ASN A 239 8.28 -24.77 -29.46
CA ASN A 239 8.95 -23.58 -30.01
C ASN A 239 7.98 -22.41 -30.20
N THR A 240 6.76 -22.67 -30.69
CA THR A 240 5.71 -21.67 -30.85
C THR A 240 5.29 -21.09 -29.50
N LEU A 241 5.10 -21.94 -28.47
CA LEU A 241 4.75 -21.53 -27.12
C LEU A 241 5.85 -20.65 -26.49
N LEU A 242 7.12 -21.08 -26.57
CA LEU A 242 8.26 -20.32 -26.04
C LEU A 242 8.43 -18.96 -26.72
N SER A 243 8.22 -18.92 -28.03
CA SER A 243 8.25 -17.66 -28.81
C SER A 243 7.10 -16.73 -28.41
N GLY A 244 5.89 -17.26 -28.23
CA GLY A 244 4.74 -16.51 -27.74
C GLY A 244 4.96 -15.96 -26.33
N LEU A 245 5.49 -16.78 -25.43
CA LEU A 245 5.82 -16.35 -24.06
C LEU A 245 6.87 -15.22 -24.04
N ASN A 246 7.92 -15.34 -24.88
CA ASN A 246 8.92 -14.29 -25.01
C ASN A 246 8.29 -12.96 -25.50
N SER A 247 7.38 -13.04 -26.47
CA SER A 247 6.68 -11.85 -27.00
C SER A 247 5.78 -11.20 -25.94
N ILE A 248 5.09 -11.99 -25.11
CA ILE A 248 4.26 -11.49 -24.02
C ILE A 248 5.11 -10.77 -22.97
N VAL A 249 6.20 -11.40 -22.51
CA VAL A 249 7.10 -10.80 -21.50
C VAL A 249 7.73 -9.51 -22.03
N SER A 250 8.15 -9.48 -23.32
CA SER A 250 8.67 -8.28 -23.97
C SER A 250 7.64 -7.16 -23.98
N ALA A 251 6.41 -7.45 -24.40
CA ALA A 251 5.34 -6.46 -24.46
C ALA A 251 5.04 -5.86 -23.08
N ILE A 252 4.95 -6.68 -22.03
CA ILE A 252 4.74 -6.21 -20.65
C ILE A 252 5.93 -5.34 -20.18
N SER A 253 7.16 -5.71 -20.56
CA SER A 253 8.35 -4.91 -20.24
C SER A 253 8.33 -3.54 -20.91
N GLU A 254 7.86 -3.47 -22.15
CA GLU A 254 7.83 -2.24 -22.96
C GLU A 254 6.72 -1.29 -22.55
N MET A 255 5.58 -1.79 -22.08
CA MET A 255 4.43 -0.96 -21.64
C MET A 255 4.84 0.08 -20.61
N ARG A 256 5.65 -0.30 -19.60
CA ARG A 256 6.12 0.65 -18.59
C ARG A 256 7.05 1.73 -19.16
N ASN A 257 7.88 1.39 -20.13
CA ASN A 257 8.89 2.32 -20.65
C ASN A 257 8.28 3.44 -21.48
N LYS A 258 7.12 3.21 -22.11
CA LYS A 258 6.41 4.22 -22.92
C LYS A 258 5.59 5.18 -22.05
N ASP A 259 5.07 4.71 -20.90
CA ASP A 259 4.21 5.52 -20.04
C ASP A 259 5.02 6.30 -18.98
N SER A 260 6.26 5.88 -18.66
CA SER A 260 7.15 6.63 -17.77
C SER A 260 7.81 7.85 -18.43
N ASP A 261 7.88 7.90 -19.75
CA ASP A 261 8.41 9.04 -20.53
C ASP A 261 7.32 10.04 -20.95
N ALA A 262 6.05 9.77 -20.67
CA ALA A 262 4.94 10.67 -20.95
C ALA A 262 4.81 11.77 -19.88
N HIS A 263 5.77 12.67 -19.81
CA HIS A 263 5.50 14.03 -19.38
C HIS A 263 4.49 14.65 -20.38
N GLY A 264 3.22 14.67 -19.99
CA GLY A 264 2.24 15.62 -20.46
C GLY A 264 1.89 15.55 -21.94
N VAL A 265 1.01 14.63 -22.31
CA VAL A 265 -0.02 14.91 -23.33
C VAL A 265 -1.29 14.19 -22.91
N GLY A 266 -2.33 15.00 -22.73
CA GLY A 266 -3.63 14.57 -22.24
C GLY A 266 -4.29 13.47 -23.07
N SER A 267 -5.19 12.82 -22.39
CA SER A 267 -6.35 12.03 -22.82
C SER A 267 -6.44 11.68 -24.31
N LYS A 268 -6.35 10.43 -24.61
CA LYS A 268 -7.21 9.86 -25.65
C LYS A 268 -8.01 8.70 -25.11
#